data_8f4c71c31c4f113ec1bd4e53b49d2dc6
#
_entry.id   8f4c71c31c4f113ec1bd4e53b49d2dc6
#
_cell.length_a   1.000
_cell.length_b   1.000
_cell.length_c   1.000
_cell.angle_alpha   90.00
_cell.angle_beta   90.00
_cell.angle_gamma   90.00
#
_symmetry.space_group_name_H-M   'P 1'
#
loop_
_entity.id
_entity.type
_entity.pdbx_description
1 polymer ?
#
loop_
_entity_poly.entity_id
_entity_poly.type
_entity_poly.pdbx_seq_one_letter_code
_entity_poly.pdbx_strand_id
1 'polypeptide(L)'
;VTTDTGARTSTLTFDEVSVGDALPELALPITRTLIVATAIASRDYQDVHHDSVLAVERGSKDIFMNILSTNGIVGRYVTDWSGPGAVLTDVNIRLGAPNYPDDTMTLTGSVTAKDDATGPDGKGAVVVTVRGANGLGDHVTGTVRVLLPGAAATNGAAR
;
A
#
# COMPACT_ATOMS: atom_id res chain seq x y z
N VAL A 1 -3.80 -13.90 -12.84
CA VAL A 1 -2.35 -13.75 -12.70
C VAL A 1 -2.08 -13.24 -11.30
N THR A 2 -1.71 -14.11 -10.38
CA THR A 2 -1.16 -13.73 -9.08
C THR A 2 0.21 -13.16 -9.34
N THR A 3 0.36 -11.84 -9.30
CA THR A 3 1.68 -11.24 -9.10
C THR A 3 2.16 -11.71 -7.75
N ASP A 4 3.21 -12.51 -7.73
CA ASP A 4 3.95 -12.81 -6.52
C ASP A 4 4.44 -11.45 -5.98
N THR A 5 3.83 -11.01 -4.90
CA THR A 5 4.13 -9.70 -4.32
C THR A 5 5.41 -9.72 -3.49
N GLY A 6 6.10 -10.86 -3.45
CA GLY A 6 7.28 -11.01 -2.60
C GLY A 6 6.99 -10.78 -1.12
N ALA A 7 5.75 -11.01 -0.67
CA ALA A 7 5.35 -10.85 0.72
C ALA A 7 6.27 -11.67 1.62
N ARG A 8 6.82 -11.03 2.64
CA ARG A 8 7.70 -11.71 3.59
C ARG A 8 6.93 -12.71 4.43
N THR A 9 7.51 -13.87 4.62
CA THR A 9 6.99 -14.91 5.53
C THR A 9 7.43 -14.69 6.98
N SER A 10 8.50 -13.91 7.19
CA SER A 10 9.01 -13.47 8.49
C SER A 10 8.85 -11.98 8.66
N THR A 11 8.61 -11.53 9.88
CA THR A 11 8.48 -10.10 10.20
C THR A 11 9.85 -9.48 10.39
N LEU A 12 10.05 -8.29 9.82
CA LEU A 12 11.21 -7.44 10.14
C LEU A 12 11.16 -7.01 11.60
N THR A 13 12.31 -7.01 12.26
CA THR A 13 12.45 -6.36 13.56
C THR A 13 12.78 -4.88 13.38
N PHE A 14 12.50 -4.09 14.42
CA PHE A 14 12.82 -2.67 14.44
C PHE A 14 14.32 -2.41 14.21
N ASP A 15 15.20 -3.27 14.75
CA ASP A 15 16.65 -3.11 14.65
C ASP A 15 17.20 -3.48 13.25
N GLU A 16 16.47 -4.28 12.48
CA GLU A 16 16.85 -4.63 11.10
C GLU A 16 16.55 -3.52 10.08
N VAL A 17 15.83 -2.48 10.48
CA VAL A 17 15.40 -1.40 9.58
C VAL A 17 16.16 -0.13 9.88
N SER A 18 16.62 0.58 8.86
CA SER A 18 17.32 1.86 8.96
C SER A 18 16.60 2.96 8.18
N VAL A 19 16.74 4.22 8.66
CA VAL A 19 16.30 5.38 7.86
C VAL A 19 17.11 5.41 6.56
N GLY A 20 16.40 5.56 5.44
CA GLY A 20 16.97 5.50 4.10
C GLY A 20 16.79 4.15 3.40
N ASP A 21 16.40 3.10 4.11
CA ASP A 21 16.10 1.80 3.49
C ASP A 21 14.99 1.93 2.46
N ALA A 22 15.24 1.43 1.24
CA ALA A 22 14.24 1.38 0.18
C ALA A 22 13.42 0.09 0.28
N LEU A 23 12.12 0.21 0.05
CA LEU A 23 11.24 -0.94 -0.11
C LEU A 23 11.39 -1.49 -1.55
N PRO A 24 11.23 -2.80 -1.76
CA PRO A 24 11.15 -3.37 -3.11
C PRO A 24 10.07 -2.70 -3.95
N GLU A 25 10.38 -2.42 -5.20
CA GLU A 25 9.41 -1.85 -6.13
C GLU A 25 8.29 -2.86 -6.43
N LEU A 26 7.05 -2.39 -6.48
CA LEU A 26 5.87 -3.18 -6.84
C LEU A 26 5.20 -2.59 -8.08
N ALA A 27 5.31 -3.29 -9.21
CA ALA A 27 4.56 -2.98 -10.42
C ALA A 27 3.20 -3.68 -10.39
N LEU A 28 2.12 -2.91 -10.33
CA LEU A 28 0.73 -3.40 -10.27
C LEU A 28 0.00 -3.09 -11.59
N PRO A 29 -0.33 -4.11 -12.41
CA PRO A 29 -1.19 -3.92 -13.57
C PRO A 29 -2.60 -3.48 -13.15
N ILE A 30 -3.06 -2.36 -13.69
CA ILE A 30 -4.38 -1.81 -13.41
C ILE A 30 -5.38 -2.41 -14.40
N THR A 31 -6.01 -3.51 -14.02
CA THR A 31 -7.02 -4.17 -14.86
C THR A 31 -8.43 -3.68 -14.53
N ARG A 32 -9.36 -3.77 -15.49
CA ARG A 32 -10.80 -3.50 -15.23
C ARG A 32 -11.32 -4.35 -14.07
N THR A 33 -10.95 -5.63 -14.06
CA THR A 33 -11.35 -6.54 -12.98
C THR A 33 -10.85 -6.06 -11.62
N LEU A 34 -9.60 -5.58 -11.52
CA LEU A 34 -9.06 -5.04 -10.27
C LEU A 34 -9.87 -3.83 -9.81
N ILE A 35 -10.12 -2.86 -10.71
CA ILE A 35 -10.87 -1.65 -10.39
C ILE A 35 -12.27 -2.00 -9.86
N VAL A 36 -13.03 -2.81 -10.62
CA VAL A 36 -14.40 -3.19 -10.26
C VAL A 36 -14.44 -4.02 -8.98
N ALA A 37 -13.58 -5.04 -8.87
CA ALA A 37 -13.56 -5.93 -7.72
C ALA A 37 -13.23 -5.20 -6.42
N THR A 38 -12.26 -4.28 -6.47
CA THR A 38 -11.87 -3.51 -5.27
C THR A 38 -12.87 -2.42 -4.92
N ALA A 39 -13.57 -1.84 -5.89
CA ALA A 39 -14.68 -0.92 -5.64
C ALA A 39 -15.82 -1.66 -4.92
N ILE A 40 -16.21 -2.85 -5.39
CA ILE A 40 -17.25 -3.68 -4.74
C ILE A 40 -16.79 -4.11 -3.34
N ALA A 41 -15.55 -4.56 -3.18
CA ALA A 41 -15.01 -4.99 -1.90
C ALA A 41 -14.99 -3.86 -0.85
N SER A 42 -14.76 -2.62 -1.28
CA SER A 42 -14.80 -1.42 -0.43
C SER A 42 -16.21 -0.80 -0.30
N ARG A 43 -17.23 -1.40 -0.93
CA ARG A 43 -18.61 -0.91 -0.97
C ARG A 43 -18.75 0.49 -1.56
N ASP A 44 -17.87 0.85 -2.46
CA ASP A 44 -17.96 2.08 -3.24
C ASP A 44 -18.68 1.78 -4.55
N TYR A 45 -19.98 2.00 -4.55
CA TYR A 45 -20.87 1.70 -5.68
C TYR A 45 -21.04 2.86 -6.63
N GLN A 46 -20.16 3.86 -6.60
CA GLN A 46 -20.20 4.93 -7.59
C GLN A 46 -19.92 4.37 -9.00
N ASP A 47 -20.75 4.74 -9.94
CA ASP A 47 -20.72 4.26 -11.32
C ASP A 47 -19.38 4.50 -12.03
N VAL A 48 -18.67 5.57 -11.72
CA VAL A 48 -17.32 5.87 -12.24
C VAL A 48 -16.26 4.80 -11.93
N HIS A 49 -16.55 3.85 -11.04
CA HIS A 49 -15.65 2.76 -10.68
C HIS A 49 -16.03 1.41 -11.29
N HIS A 50 -17.19 1.30 -11.96
CA HIS A 50 -17.64 0.01 -12.48
C HIS A 50 -18.43 0.08 -13.80
N ASP A 51 -18.98 1.24 -14.19
CA ASP A 51 -19.73 1.42 -15.43
C ASP A 51 -18.99 2.41 -16.33
N SER A 52 -18.43 1.91 -17.44
CA SER A 52 -17.63 2.74 -18.35
C SER A 52 -18.47 3.74 -19.12
N VAL A 53 -19.75 3.46 -19.39
CA VAL A 53 -20.63 4.40 -20.10
C VAL A 53 -20.95 5.58 -19.20
N LEU A 54 -21.40 5.30 -17.98
CA LEU A 54 -21.70 6.34 -17.00
C LEU A 54 -20.46 7.13 -16.58
N ALA A 55 -19.29 6.48 -16.47
CA ALA A 55 -18.02 7.17 -16.19
C ALA A 55 -17.71 8.22 -17.27
N VAL A 56 -17.89 7.87 -18.55
CA VAL A 56 -17.68 8.79 -19.68
C VAL A 56 -18.72 9.92 -19.67
N GLU A 57 -19.98 9.62 -19.42
CA GLU A 57 -21.04 10.63 -19.29
C GLU A 57 -20.76 11.65 -18.17
N ARG A 58 -20.06 11.21 -17.10
CA ARG A 58 -19.60 12.08 -16.00
C ARG A 58 -18.28 12.81 -16.28
N GLY A 59 -17.73 12.67 -17.49
CA GLY A 59 -16.52 13.38 -17.95
C GLY A 59 -15.20 12.67 -17.64
N SER A 60 -15.23 11.43 -17.18
CA SER A 60 -14.03 10.61 -17.05
C SER A 60 -13.66 9.96 -18.40
N LYS A 61 -12.38 9.63 -18.59
CA LYS A 61 -11.93 8.88 -19.76
C LYS A 61 -12.50 7.46 -19.80
N ASP A 62 -12.60 6.84 -18.66
CA ASP A 62 -13.05 5.46 -18.42
C ASP A 62 -13.35 5.28 -16.92
N ILE A 63 -13.68 4.08 -16.48
CA ILE A 63 -13.70 3.77 -15.06
C ILE A 63 -12.29 3.94 -14.48
N PHE A 64 -12.19 4.30 -13.22
CA PHE A 64 -10.91 4.47 -12.53
C PHE A 64 -10.96 3.93 -11.09
N MET A 65 -9.78 3.63 -10.54
CA MET A 65 -9.63 3.08 -9.19
C MET A 65 -10.07 4.10 -8.13
N ASN A 66 -10.85 3.65 -7.15
CA ASN A 66 -11.29 4.48 -6.04
C ASN A 66 -10.19 4.65 -4.96
N ILE A 67 -10.35 5.65 -4.09
CA ILE A 67 -9.37 5.96 -3.03
C ILE A 67 -9.24 4.82 -2.02
N LEU A 68 -10.32 4.10 -1.70
CA LEU A 68 -10.30 3.01 -0.71
C LEU A 68 -9.44 1.85 -1.21
N SER A 69 -9.53 1.54 -2.51
CA SER A 69 -8.67 0.54 -3.17
C SER A 69 -7.20 0.95 -3.10
N THR A 70 -6.90 2.20 -3.44
CA THR A 70 -5.53 2.73 -3.38
C THR A 70 -4.99 2.68 -1.96
N ASN A 71 -5.78 3.08 -0.97
CA ASN A 71 -5.41 3.04 0.44
C ASN A 71 -5.08 1.60 0.89
N GLY A 72 -5.92 0.63 0.54
CA GLY A 72 -5.68 -0.79 0.82
C GLY A 72 -4.41 -1.32 0.14
N ILE A 73 -4.16 -0.94 -1.12
CA ILE A 73 -2.96 -1.35 -1.87
C ILE A 73 -1.69 -0.77 -1.23
N VAL A 74 -1.70 0.50 -0.82
CA VAL A 74 -0.58 1.14 -0.12
C VAL A 74 -0.32 0.47 1.23
N GLY A 75 -1.36 0.19 2.01
CA GLY A 75 -1.24 -0.55 3.27
C GLY A 75 -0.64 -1.94 3.04
N ARG A 76 -1.15 -2.69 2.06
CA ARG A 76 -0.62 -3.99 1.68
C ARG A 76 0.85 -3.93 1.25
N TYR A 77 1.24 -2.95 0.43
CA TYR A 77 2.62 -2.78 -0.02
C TYR A 77 3.61 -2.70 1.16
N VAL A 78 3.26 -1.94 2.19
CA VAL A 78 4.10 -1.81 3.39
C VAL A 78 4.04 -3.05 4.27
N THR A 79 2.87 -3.70 4.41
CA THR A 79 2.76 -4.93 5.22
C THR A 79 3.39 -6.14 4.55
N ASP A 80 3.37 -6.24 3.23
CA ASP A 80 4.10 -7.27 2.47
C ASP A 80 5.62 -7.15 2.70
N TRP A 81 6.14 -5.92 2.75
CA TRP A 81 7.54 -5.64 3.08
C TRP A 81 7.89 -5.90 4.54
N SER A 82 7.06 -5.46 5.46
CA SER A 82 7.37 -5.54 6.90
C SER A 82 7.09 -6.90 7.53
N GLY A 83 6.19 -7.70 6.93
CA GLY A 83 5.86 -9.06 7.36
C GLY A 83 4.67 -9.16 8.34
N PRO A 84 4.22 -10.39 8.65
CA PRO A 84 2.91 -10.65 9.26
C PRO A 84 2.77 -10.20 10.72
N GLY A 85 3.85 -10.01 11.45
CA GLY A 85 3.82 -9.51 12.86
C GLY A 85 3.89 -7.99 12.98
N ALA A 86 4.03 -7.27 11.86
CA ALA A 86 3.98 -5.82 11.84
C ALA A 86 2.55 -5.31 12.07
N VAL A 87 2.42 -4.16 12.72
CA VAL A 87 1.11 -3.55 12.98
C VAL A 87 1.01 -2.22 12.26
N LEU A 88 0.15 -2.18 11.25
CA LEU A 88 -0.18 -0.94 10.53
C LEU A 88 -1.00 -0.02 11.44
N THR A 89 -0.51 1.18 11.71
CA THR A 89 -1.17 2.12 12.63
C THR A 89 -1.70 3.37 11.95
N ASP A 90 -1.11 3.77 10.83
CA ASP A 90 -1.58 4.94 10.09
C ASP A 90 -1.24 4.80 8.60
N VAL A 91 -2.17 5.24 7.76
CA VAL A 91 -1.98 5.39 6.30
C VAL A 91 -2.53 6.76 5.91
N ASN A 92 -1.65 7.68 5.61
CA ASN A 92 -1.99 9.02 5.19
C ASN A 92 -1.57 9.24 3.74
N ILE A 93 -2.54 9.29 2.83
CA ILE A 93 -2.29 9.39 1.39
C ILE A 93 -3.01 10.57 0.75
N ARG A 94 -2.42 11.04 -0.34
CA ARG A 94 -3.03 12.00 -1.25
C ARG A 94 -3.04 11.42 -2.65
N LEU A 95 -4.20 11.47 -3.32
CA LEU A 95 -4.34 11.08 -4.71
C LEU A 95 -4.01 12.24 -5.66
N GLY A 96 -3.45 11.86 -6.81
CA GLY A 96 -3.17 12.73 -7.94
C GLY A 96 -3.79 12.19 -9.23
N ALA A 97 -2.97 11.74 -10.18
CA ALA A 97 -3.43 11.20 -11.46
C ALA A 97 -4.32 9.95 -11.27
N PRO A 98 -5.45 9.81 -11.99
CA PRO A 98 -6.30 8.63 -11.88
C PRO A 98 -5.60 7.37 -12.40
N ASN A 99 -5.90 6.21 -11.81
CA ASN A 99 -5.54 4.89 -12.33
C ASN A 99 -6.66 4.38 -13.24
N TYR A 100 -6.43 4.40 -14.54
CA TYR A 100 -7.31 3.85 -15.56
C TYR A 100 -6.97 2.39 -15.91
N PRO A 101 -7.89 1.64 -16.50
CA PRO A 101 -7.58 0.30 -17.03
C PRO A 101 -6.41 0.34 -18.02
N ASP A 102 -5.73 -0.79 -18.13
CA ASP A 102 -4.63 -1.05 -19.08
C ASP A 102 -3.34 -0.23 -18.83
N ASP A 103 -3.24 0.43 -17.68
CA ASP A 103 -2.02 1.05 -17.18
C ASP A 103 -1.32 0.17 -16.13
N THR A 104 -0.15 0.58 -15.69
CA THR A 104 0.58 -0.05 -14.58
C THR A 104 0.93 1.02 -13.55
N MET A 105 0.54 0.80 -12.31
CA MET A 105 0.99 1.62 -11.19
C MET A 105 2.24 1.00 -10.57
N THR A 106 3.32 1.76 -10.55
CA THR A 106 4.56 1.37 -9.87
C THR A 106 4.63 2.04 -8.51
N LEU A 107 4.62 1.23 -7.44
CA LEU A 107 4.81 1.67 -6.06
C LEU A 107 6.28 1.58 -5.66
N THR A 108 6.77 2.66 -5.07
CA THR A 108 8.08 2.77 -4.43
C THR A 108 7.92 3.31 -3.02
N GLY A 109 8.87 3.01 -2.14
CA GLY A 109 8.84 3.51 -0.77
C GLY A 109 10.22 3.54 -0.16
N SER A 110 10.38 4.37 0.86
CA SER A 110 11.59 4.41 1.67
C SER A 110 11.27 4.74 3.12
N VAL A 111 12.07 4.22 4.03
CA VAL A 111 11.99 4.54 5.45
C VAL A 111 12.51 5.96 5.67
N THR A 112 11.66 6.83 6.20
CA THR A 112 12.00 8.25 6.41
C THR A 112 12.14 8.64 7.86
N ALA A 113 11.59 7.85 8.79
CA ALA A 113 11.76 8.07 10.22
C ALA A 113 11.63 6.77 11.01
N LYS A 114 12.30 6.73 12.16
CA LYS A 114 12.16 5.69 13.19
C LYS A 114 11.98 6.39 14.53
N ASP A 115 11.12 5.81 15.37
CA ASP A 115 10.83 6.31 16.70
C ASP A 115 10.93 5.14 17.70
N ASP A 116 11.92 5.22 18.59
CA ASP A 116 12.17 4.23 19.63
C ASP A 116 11.12 4.30 20.76
N ALA A 117 10.23 5.29 20.75
CA ALA A 117 9.13 5.35 21.69
C ALA A 117 8.33 4.04 21.60
N THR A 118 8.54 3.22 22.58
CA THR A 118 7.97 1.88 22.67
C THR A 118 6.44 1.96 22.67
N GLY A 119 5.87 1.59 21.53
CA GLY A 119 4.46 1.28 21.46
C GLY A 119 4.12 0.12 22.41
N PRO A 120 2.86 -0.28 22.53
CA PRO A 120 2.47 -1.46 23.28
C PRO A 120 3.37 -2.64 22.90
N ASP A 121 3.80 -3.42 23.88
CA ASP A 121 4.60 -4.65 23.68
C ASP A 121 6.04 -4.45 23.15
N GLY A 122 6.70 -3.30 23.42
CA GLY A 122 8.10 -3.08 23.05
C GLY A 122 8.33 -2.91 21.54
N LYS A 123 7.30 -2.56 20.78
CA LYS A 123 7.41 -2.29 19.34
C LYS A 123 7.89 -0.87 19.07
N GLY A 124 8.84 -0.74 18.16
CA GLY A 124 9.29 0.55 17.62
C GLY A 124 8.48 0.98 16.41
N ALA A 125 8.28 2.28 16.24
CA ALA A 125 7.55 2.82 15.09
C ALA A 125 8.50 3.15 13.94
N VAL A 126 8.08 2.79 12.73
CA VAL A 126 8.76 3.11 11.47
C VAL A 126 7.79 3.88 10.57
N VAL A 127 8.26 4.97 9.98
CA VAL A 127 7.52 5.75 8.99
C VAL A 127 8.12 5.50 7.62
N VAL A 128 7.28 5.09 6.70
CA VAL A 128 7.61 4.86 5.30
C VAL A 128 6.94 5.94 4.45
N THR A 129 7.71 6.67 3.67
CA THR A 129 7.17 7.52 2.60
C THR A 129 6.95 6.67 1.38
N VAL A 130 5.76 6.78 0.77
CA VAL A 130 5.35 5.99 -0.39
C VAL A 130 4.99 6.90 -1.56
N ARG A 131 5.25 6.40 -2.78
CA ARG A 131 4.85 7.01 -4.03
C ARG A 131 4.39 5.90 -4.98
N GLY A 132 3.22 6.08 -5.59
CA GLY A 132 2.74 5.25 -6.69
C GLY A 132 2.56 6.11 -7.93
N ALA A 133 3.21 5.75 -9.03
CA ALA A 133 3.13 6.46 -10.30
C ALA A 133 2.59 5.57 -11.41
N ASN A 134 1.92 6.16 -12.38
CA ASN A 134 1.39 5.51 -13.57
C ASN A 134 1.79 6.31 -14.84
N GLY A 135 1.26 5.94 -16.00
CA GLY A 135 1.53 6.62 -17.26
C GLY A 135 1.12 8.09 -17.32
N LEU A 136 0.28 8.56 -16.40
CA LEU A 136 -0.19 9.94 -16.30
C LEU A 136 0.56 10.77 -15.24
N GLY A 137 1.37 10.12 -14.39
CA GLY A 137 2.11 10.77 -13.31
C GLY A 137 1.86 10.15 -11.94
N ASP A 138 2.03 10.94 -10.88
CA ASP A 138 1.84 10.46 -9.52
C ASP A 138 0.36 10.21 -9.24
N HIS A 139 0.01 8.93 -9.06
CA HIS A 139 -1.34 8.52 -8.65
C HIS A 139 -1.53 8.72 -7.14
N VAL A 140 -0.52 8.35 -6.35
CA VAL A 140 -0.58 8.43 -4.90
C VAL A 140 0.78 8.81 -4.31
N THR A 141 0.74 9.68 -3.33
CA THR A 141 1.88 9.98 -2.45
C THR A 141 1.40 9.99 -1.01
N GLY A 142 2.30 9.67 -0.07
CA GLY A 142 1.91 9.71 1.34
C GLY A 142 2.91 9.05 2.28
N THR A 143 2.45 8.80 3.50
CA THR A 143 3.21 8.15 4.55
C THR A 143 2.41 7.02 5.18
N VAL A 144 3.13 5.99 5.58
CA VAL A 144 2.57 4.85 6.30
C VAL A 144 3.36 4.67 7.59
N ARG A 145 2.67 4.52 8.71
CA ARG A 145 3.28 4.21 10.01
C ARG A 145 3.00 2.77 10.38
N VAL A 146 4.07 2.04 10.66
CA VAL A 146 4.02 0.62 11.04
C VAL A 146 4.83 0.40 12.31
N LEU A 147 4.33 -0.44 13.22
CA LEU A 147 5.05 -0.88 14.41
C LEU A 147 5.72 -2.22 14.11
N LEU A 148 7.01 -2.28 14.37
CA LEU A 148 7.82 -3.49 14.23
C LEU A 148 8.23 -4.02 15.61
N PRO A 149 8.28 -5.34 15.79
CA PRO A 149 8.75 -5.94 17.05
C PRO A 149 10.23 -5.63 17.27
N GLY A 150 10.65 -5.46 18.53
CA GLY A 150 12.05 -5.44 18.90
C GLY A 150 12.70 -6.84 18.78
N ALA A 151 14.03 -6.89 18.76
CA ALA A 151 14.79 -8.12 18.55
C ALA A 151 14.46 -9.26 19.55
N ALA A 152 14.00 -8.94 20.76
CA ALA A 152 13.66 -9.93 21.79
C ALA A 152 12.32 -10.65 21.56
N ALA A 153 11.42 -10.13 20.71
CA ALA A 153 10.08 -10.68 20.50
C ALA A 153 10.03 -11.80 19.43
N THR A 154 11.10 -12.00 18.67
CA THR A 154 11.12 -12.98 17.56
C THR A 154 11.27 -14.45 18.01
N ASN A 155 11.61 -14.71 19.27
CA ASN A 155 11.87 -16.07 19.80
C ASN A 155 10.63 -16.80 20.37
N GLY A 156 9.43 -16.24 20.26
CA GLY A 156 8.22 -16.77 20.92
C GLY A 156 7.17 -17.45 20.04
N ALA A 157 7.32 -17.46 18.72
CA ALA A 157 6.26 -17.92 17.80
C ALA A 157 6.56 -19.27 17.11
N ALA A 158 7.33 -20.15 17.74
CA ALA A 158 7.51 -21.52 17.27
C ALA A 158 7.19 -22.50 18.41
N ARG A 159 5.89 -22.75 18.67
CA ARG A 159 5.37 -23.98 19.28
C ARG A 159 3.95 -24.26 18.76
#